data_0fce799011d4bd68ed89263c41ad6083
#
_entry.id   0fce799011d4bd68ed89263c41ad6083
#
_cell.length_a   1.000
_cell.length_b   1.000
_cell.length_c   1.000
_cell.angle_alpha   90.00
_cell.angle_beta   90.00
_cell.angle_gamma   90.00
#
_symmetry.space_group_name_H-M   'P 1'
#
loop_
_entity.id
_entity.type
_entity.pdbx_description
1 polymer ?
#
loop_
_entity_poly.entity_id
_entity_poly.type
_entity_poly.pdbx_seq_one_letter_code
_entity_poly.pdbx_strand_id
1 'polypeptide(L)'
;MRKIILMILLTVASNSAMAEWVKVASNENTAIYVDQSTIQRTGNMAKMWHLTDYTTPNKDMGEPYLSMKDQNEYDCKESKLRRRASSEHSKNMGKGKVVYKDTYTSRWKPVPPDSGVEILWNFACLKKK
;
A
#
# COMPACT_ATOMS: atom_id res chain seq x y z
N MET A 1 15.90 -25.98 -31.57
CA MET A 1 14.75 -26.48 -30.84
C MET A 1 14.82 -26.24 -29.36
N ARG A 2 15.91 -26.58 -28.75
CA ARG A 2 16.05 -26.36 -27.31
C ARG A 2 15.99 -24.90 -26.92
N LYS A 3 16.40 -24.02 -27.81
CA LYS A 3 16.42 -22.59 -27.56
C LYS A 3 15.05 -22.03 -27.34
N ILE A 4 14.04 -22.62 -27.94
CA ILE A 4 12.69 -22.13 -27.81
C ILE A 4 12.19 -22.30 -26.38
N ILE A 5 12.59 -23.36 -25.73
CA ILE A 5 12.16 -23.62 -24.35
C ILE A 5 12.69 -22.54 -23.41
N LEU A 6 13.91 -22.10 -23.64
CA LEU A 6 14.49 -21.07 -22.80
C LEU A 6 13.74 -19.74 -22.89
N MET A 7 13.27 -19.43 -24.06
CA MET A 7 12.53 -18.18 -24.25
C MET A 7 11.21 -18.18 -23.48
N ILE A 8 10.57 -19.34 -23.39
CA ILE A 8 9.32 -19.45 -22.66
C ILE A 8 9.53 -19.18 -21.18
N LEU A 9 10.63 -19.67 -20.64
CA LEU A 9 10.92 -19.46 -19.23
C LEU A 9 11.13 -17.98 -18.91
N LEU A 10 11.77 -17.25 -19.81
CA LEU A 10 11.97 -15.83 -19.60
C LEU A 10 10.64 -15.07 -19.58
N THR A 11 9.72 -15.48 -20.42
CA THR A 11 8.41 -14.84 -20.48
C THR A 11 7.66 -15.00 -19.15
N VAL A 12 7.74 -16.18 -18.57
CA VAL A 12 7.07 -16.42 -17.28
C VAL A 12 7.66 -15.55 -16.18
N ALA A 13 8.97 -15.41 -16.18
CA ALA A 13 9.64 -14.63 -15.13
C ALA A 13 9.20 -13.17 -15.12
N SER A 14 8.89 -12.61 -16.28
CA SER A 14 8.54 -11.20 -16.36
C SER A 14 7.17 -10.87 -15.77
N ASN A 15 6.36 -11.85 -15.44
CA ASN A 15 5.03 -11.62 -14.90
C ASN A 15 5.01 -11.47 -13.38
N SER A 16 6.13 -11.58 -12.73
CA SER A 16 6.15 -11.62 -11.27
C SER A 16 6.23 -10.24 -10.61
N ALA A 17 6.26 -9.18 -11.40
CA ALA A 17 6.50 -7.85 -10.85
C ALA A 17 5.23 -7.08 -10.49
N MET A 18 4.04 -7.64 -10.71
CA MET A 18 2.80 -6.92 -10.47
C MET A 18 2.43 -6.91 -9.00
N ALA A 19 1.93 -5.76 -8.54
CA ALA A 19 1.47 -5.64 -7.17
C ALA A 19 0.25 -6.52 -6.95
N GLU A 20 0.17 -7.09 -5.76
CA GLU A 20 -0.99 -7.90 -5.38
C GLU A 20 -1.74 -7.20 -4.27
N TRP A 21 -2.80 -6.51 -4.65
CA TRP A 21 -3.62 -5.80 -3.68
C TRP A 21 -4.67 -6.72 -3.10
N VAL A 22 -4.62 -6.89 -1.77
CA VAL A 22 -5.58 -7.71 -1.05
C VAL A 22 -6.43 -6.79 -0.18
N LYS A 23 -7.75 -6.88 -0.35
CA LYS A 23 -8.66 -6.03 0.42
C LYS A 23 -8.66 -6.48 1.88
N VAL A 24 -8.47 -5.53 2.79
CA VAL A 24 -8.44 -5.83 4.21
C VAL A 24 -9.53 -5.11 5.00
N ALA A 25 -10.13 -4.08 4.40
CA ALA A 25 -11.22 -3.36 5.06
C ALA A 25 -12.00 -2.58 4.02
N SER A 26 -13.27 -2.31 4.30
CA SER A 26 -14.05 -1.46 3.40
C SER A 26 -15.31 -0.97 4.11
N ASN A 27 -15.83 0.14 3.61
CA ASN A 27 -17.14 0.64 3.98
C ASN A 27 -17.81 1.10 2.70
N GLU A 28 -18.88 1.92 2.82
CA GLU A 28 -19.64 2.34 1.64
C GLU A 28 -18.83 3.15 0.66
N ASN A 29 -17.87 3.93 1.16
CA ASN A 29 -17.19 4.90 0.33
C ASN A 29 -15.74 4.56 0.06
N THR A 30 -15.16 3.63 0.79
CA THR A 30 -13.72 3.44 0.80
C THR A 30 -13.38 1.97 0.95
N ALA A 31 -12.33 1.52 0.27
CA ALA A 31 -11.78 0.19 0.46
C ALA A 31 -10.28 0.32 0.65
N ILE A 32 -9.72 -0.48 1.54
CA ILE A 32 -8.30 -0.47 1.85
C ILE A 32 -7.70 -1.81 1.44
N TYR A 33 -6.59 -1.74 0.70
CA TYR A 33 -5.88 -2.90 0.21
C TYR A 33 -4.44 -2.85 0.69
N VAL A 34 -3.85 -4.00 0.93
CA VAL A 34 -2.42 -4.09 1.26
C VAL A 34 -1.72 -4.96 0.26
N ASP A 35 -0.44 -4.70 0.08
CA ASP A 35 0.42 -5.56 -0.72
C ASP A 35 1.43 -6.19 0.24
N GLN A 36 1.14 -7.43 0.63
CA GLN A 36 1.95 -8.12 1.64
C GLN A 36 3.38 -8.36 1.19
N SER A 37 3.60 -8.40 -0.12
CA SER A 37 4.95 -8.61 -0.62
C SER A 37 5.86 -7.42 -0.35
N THR A 38 5.28 -6.27 0.02
CA THR A 38 6.06 -5.07 0.30
C THR A 38 6.45 -4.94 1.77
N ILE A 39 6.04 -5.86 2.61
CA ILE A 39 6.34 -5.76 4.04
C ILE A 39 7.84 -5.96 4.26
N GLN A 40 8.46 -4.97 4.89
CA GLN A 40 9.88 -5.01 5.23
C GLN A 40 10.00 -4.80 6.73
N ARG A 41 10.55 -5.77 7.42
CA ARG A 41 10.70 -5.72 8.86
C ARG A 41 12.16 -5.60 9.27
N THR A 42 12.41 -4.71 10.21
CA THR A 42 13.75 -4.52 10.75
C THR A 42 13.58 -4.24 12.24
N GLY A 43 13.96 -5.21 13.09
CA GLY A 43 13.73 -5.06 14.52
C GLY A 43 12.26 -4.92 14.83
N ASN A 44 11.91 -3.85 15.51
CA ASN A 44 10.52 -3.57 15.89
C ASN A 44 9.78 -2.73 14.85
N MET A 45 10.44 -2.44 13.72
CA MET A 45 9.84 -1.59 12.69
C MET A 45 9.38 -2.42 11.51
N ALA A 46 8.31 -1.98 10.88
CA ALA A 46 7.80 -2.61 9.66
C ALA A 46 7.35 -1.53 8.70
N LYS A 47 7.66 -1.70 7.41
CA LYS A 47 7.15 -0.82 6.36
C LYS A 47 6.26 -1.63 5.44
N MET A 48 5.21 -0.98 4.92
CA MET A 48 4.28 -1.67 4.04
C MET A 48 3.57 -0.64 3.18
N TRP A 49 3.33 -1.00 1.93
CA TRP A 49 2.50 -0.20 1.03
C TRP A 49 1.05 -0.64 1.16
N HIS A 50 0.17 0.34 1.17
CA HIS A 50 -1.27 0.07 1.09
C HIS A 50 -1.91 1.03 0.09
N LEU A 51 -3.12 0.69 -0.32
CA LEU A 51 -3.87 1.46 -1.29
C LEU A 51 -5.25 1.73 -0.72
N THR A 52 -5.67 2.98 -0.83
CA THR A 52 -7.03 3.36 -0.46
C THR A 52 -7.79 3.69 -1.73
N ASP A 53 -8.92 3.04 -1.93
CA ASP A 53 -9.70 3.18 -3.12
C ASP A 53 -11.05 3.82 -2.77
N TYR A 54 -11.48 4.79 -3.56
CA TYR A 54 -12.67 5.56 -3.27
C TYR A 54 -13.74 5.33 -4.30
N THR A 55 -15.00 5.32 -3.87
CA THR A 55 -16.12 5.19 -4.81
C THR A 55 -16.43 6.49 -5.52
N THR A 56 -16.13 7.62 -4.88
CA THR A 56 -16.32 8.93 -5.50
C THR A 56 -15.01 9.71 -5.39
N PRO A 57 -14.75 10.61 -6.34
CA PRO A 57 -13.49 11.33 -6.33
C PRO A 57 -13.32 12.19 -5.09
N ASN A 58 -12.12 12.19 -4.56
CA ASN A 58 -11.71 13.11 -3.51
C ASN A 58 -10.96 14.26 -4.13
N LYS A 59 -11.00 15.39 -3.45
CA LYS A 59 -10.30 16.55 -3.95
C LYS A 59 -9.73 17.31 -2.78
N ASP A 60 -8.41 17.34 -2.70
CA ASP A 60 -7.75 18.12 -1.68
C ASP A 60 -7.46 19.51 -2.22
N MET A 61 -6.20 19.76 -2.56
CA MET A 61 -5.81 21.05 -3.06
C MET A 61 -5.58 21.04 -4.57
N GLY A 62 -5.57 19.89 -5.18
CA GLY A 62 -5.31 19.76 -6.59
C GLY A 62 -6.45 19.10 -7.34
N GLU A 63 -6.08 18.27 -8.29
CA GLU A 63 -7.05 17.55 -9.11
C GLU A 63 -7.73 16.44 -8.32
N PRO A 64 -8.95 16.08 -8.71
CA PRO A 64 -9.62 14.97 -8.05
C PRO A 64 -8.90 13.65 -8.27
N TYR A 65 -9.00 12.77 -7.28
CA TYR A 65 -8.37 11.46 -7.37
C TYR A 65 -9.32 10.39 -6.85
N LEU A 66 -9.14 9.16 -7.33
CA LEU A 66 -9.98 8.03 -6.94
C LEU A 66 -9.22 6.99 -6.14
N SER A 67 -7.92 7.12 -6.00
CA SER A 67 -7.15 6.20 -5.16
C SER A 67 -5.86 6.84 -4.71
N MET A 68 -5.32 6.32 -3.61
CA MET A 68 -4.06 6.76 -3.03
C MET A 68 -3.22 5.54 -2.69
N LYS A 69 -1.92 5.66 -2.92
CA LYS A 69 -0.96 4.67 -2.43
C LYS A 69 -0.09 5.34 -1.38
N ASP A 70 0.06 4.68 -0.25
CA ASP A 70 0.89 5.20 0.83
C ASP A 70 1.82 4.13 1.32
N GLN A 71 3.04 4.54 1.65
CA GLN A 71 3.93 3.67 2.40
C GLN A 71 4.01 4.19 3.82
N ASN A 72 3.60 3.34 4.75
CA ASN A 72 3.69 3.65 6.17
C ASN A 72 4.79 2.84 6.82
N GLU A 73 5.34 3.41 7.85
CA GLU A 73 6.26 2.71 8.73
C GLU A 73 5.58 2.55 10.08
N TYR A 74 5.64 1.35 10.63
CA TYR A 74 4.93 0.99 11.85
C TYR A 74 5.93 0.61 12.93
N ASP A 75 5.73 1.17 14.12
CA ASP A 75 6.49 0.77 15.29
C ASP A 75 5.65 -0.29 15.99
N CYS A 76 6.07 -1.54 15.86
CA CYS A 76 5.28 -2.65 16.35
C CYS A 76 5.37 -2.80 17.87
N LYS A 77 6.34 -2.17 18.50
CA LYS A 77 6.48 -2.20 19.95
C LYS A 77 5.66 -1.11 20.61
N GLU A 78 5.70 0.09 20.04
CA GLU A 78 5.05 1.26 20.67
C GLU A 78 3.68 1.58 20.08
N SER A 79 3.20 0.79 19.13
CA SER A 79 1.90 1.00 18.49
C SER A 79 1.76 2.39 17.88
N LYS A 80 2.72 2.74 17.05
CA LYS A 80 2.75 4.02 16.36
C LYS A 80 2.98 3.81 14.88
N LEU A 81 2.71 4.85 14.11
CA LEU A 81 2.97 4.80 12.68
C LEU A 81 3.37 6.18 12.18
N ARG A 82 4.01 6.20 11.01
CA ARG A 82 4.25 7.43 10.27
C ARG A 82 4.23 7.12 8.79
N ARG A 83 3.89 8.13 7.99
CA ARG A 83 3.87 7.97 6.54
C ARG A 83 5.22 8.35 5.96
N ARG A 84 5.68 7.55 5.00
CA ARG A 84 6.97 7.77 4.35
C ARG A 84 6.82 8.24 2.91
N ALA A 85 5.71 7.89 2.27
CA ALA A 85 5.50 8.27 0.87
C ALA A 85 4.01 8.22 0.58
N SER A 86 3.58 9.02 -0.38
CA SER A 86 2.17 9.08 -0.76
C SER A 86 2.06 9.46 -2.22
N SER A 87 1.07 8.89 -2.90
CA SER A 87 0.72 9.32 -4.26
C SER A 87 -0.77 9.21 -4.44
N GLU A 88 -1.34 10.19 -5.18
CA GLU A 88 -2.76 10.22 -5.50
C GLU A 88 -2.93 9.96 -6.98
N HIS A 89 -3.92 9.15 -7.32
CA HIS A 89 -4.10 8.66 -8.69
C HIS A 89 -5.50 9.00 -9.18
N SER A 90 -5.58 9.38 -10.46
CA SER A 90 -6.83 9.86 -11.02
C SER A 90 -7.90 8.78 -11.15
N LYS A 91 -7.51 7.51 -11.19
CA LYS A 91 -8.45 6.40 -11.33
C LYS A 91 -8.35 5.45 -10.15
N ASN A 92 -9.27 4.49 -10.12
CA ASN A 92 -9.30 3.50 -9.06
C ASN A 92 -8.08 2.58 -9.13
N MET A 93 -7.77 1.97 -8.00
CA MET A 93 -6.75 0.94 -7.87
C MET A 93 -5.36 1.40 -8.31
N GLY A 94 -5.05 2.66 -8.04
CA GLY A 94 -3.72 3.19 -8.32
C GLY A 94 -3.45 3.41 -9.80
N LYS A 95 -4.49 3.48 -10.61
CA LYS A 95 -4.35 3.64 -12.05
C LYS A 95 -4.59 5.08 -12.48
N GLY A 96 -4.43 5.34 -13.76
CA GLY A 96 -4.57 6.67 -14.28
C GLY A 96 -3.31 7.47 -14.04
N LYS A 97 -3.41 8.79 -14.12
CA LYS A 97 -2.22 9.61 -13.93
C LYS A 97 -2.03 9.94 -12.46
N VAL A 98 -0.78 10.17 -12.10
CA VAL A 98 -0.43 10.61 -10.75
C VAL A 98 -0.72 12.09 -10.67
N VAL A 99 -1.66 12.47 -9.80
CA VAL A 99 -2.06 13.87 -9.68
C VAL A 99 -1.36 14.57 -8.52
N TYR A 100 -0.75 13.78 -7.63
CA TYR A 100 0.03 14.32 -6.51
C TYR A 100 0.97 13.25 -6.00
N LYS A 101 2.14 13.66 -5.53
CA LYS A 101 3.13 12.72 -5.04
C LYS A 101 4.08 13.42 -4.07
N ASP A 102 4.41 12.77 -2.96
CA ASP A 102 5.45 13.29 -2.09
C ASP A 102 6.12 12.14 -1.33
N THR A 103 7.31 12.42 -0.83
CA THR A 103 8.07 11.48 -0.02
C THR A 103 8.39 12.07 1.35
N TYR A 104 7.59 13.03 1.78
CA TYR A 104 7.78 13.64 3.08
C TYR A 104 7.45 12.65 4.19
N THR A 105 8.38 12.50 5.13
CA THR A 105 8.16 11.62 6.27
C THR A 105 7.43 12.38 7.37
N SER A 106 6.26 11.88 7.74
CA SER A 106 5.45 12.52 8.75
C SER A 106 5.97 12.21 10.16
N ARG A 107 5.40 12.88 11.15
CA ARG A 107 5.71 12.57 12.53
C ARG A 107 5.10 11.25 12.93
N TRP A 108 5.66 10.62 13.95
CA TRP A 108 5.06 9.44 14.55
C TRP A 108 3.75 9.81 15.21
N LYS A 109 2.75 8.96 15.02
CA LYS A 109 1.43 9.13 15.61
C LYS A 109 0.99 7.83 16.24
N PRO A 110 0.21 7.90 17.32
CA PRO A 110 -0.33 6.65 17.88
C PRO A 110 -1.34 6.02 16.92
N VAL A 111 -1.44 4.70 16.99
CA VAL A 111 -2.41 3.95 16.20
C VAL A 111 -3.77 4.07 16.91
N PRO A 112 -4.80 4.67 16.25
CA PRO A 112 -6.10 4.76 16.90
C PRO A 112 -6.74 3.37 16.99
N PRO A 113 -7.31 3.02 18.14
CA PRO A 113 -7.99 1.73 18.26
C PRO A 113 -9.24 1.68 17.39
N ASP A 114 -9.58 0.48 16.95
CA ASP A 114 -10.79 0.22 16.16
C ASP A 114 -10.87 1.06 14.90
N SER A 115 -9.74 1.23 14.23
CA SER A 115 -9.66 2.05 13.03
C SER A 115 -9.08 1.24 11.88
N GLY A 116 -9.21 1.78 10.66
CA GLY A 116 -8.54 1.19 9.51
C GLY A 116 -7.04 1.16 9.67
N VAL A 117 -6.49 2.15 10.36
CA VAL A 117 -5.06 2.21 10.62
C VAL A 117 -4.62 1.04 11.50
N GLU A 118 -5.44 0.66 12.47
CA GLU A 118 -5.10 -0.48 13.32
C GLU A 118 -5.07 -1.77 12.51
N ILE A 119 -5.98 -1.91 11.56
CA ILE A 119 -5.97 -3.08 10.68
C ILE A 119 -4.66 -3.14 9.91
N LEU A 120 -4.22 -2.00 9.38
CA LEU A 120 -2.95 -1.94 8.66
C LEU A 120 -1.77 -2.26 9.56
N TRP A 121 -1.77 -1.70 10.78
CA TRP A 121 -0.71 -1.95 11.74
C TRP A 121 -0.61 -3.44 12.05
N ASN A 122 -1.77 -4.09 12.23
CA ASN A 122 -1.79 -5.52 12.51
C ASN A 122 -1.20 -6.33 11.36
N PHE A 123 -1.54 -5.98 10.13
CA PHE A 123 -0.97 -6.69 8.98
C PHE A 123 0.53 -6.55 8.90
N ALA A 124 1.03 -5.34 9.12
CA ALA A 124 2.45 -5.09 9.00
C ALA A 124 3.25 -5.73 10.14
N CYS A 125 2.65 -5.77 11.34
CA CYS A 125 3.37 -6.17 12.54
C CYS A 125 3.12 -7.60 12.98
N LEU A 126 2.15 -8.29 12.40
CA LEU A 126 1.86 -9.66 12.77
C LEU A 126 3.04 -10.55 12.46
N LYS A 127 3.34 -11.42 13.40
CA LYS A 127 4.39 -12.39 13.19
C LYS A 127 3.81 -13.68 12.67
N LYS A 128 4.49 -14.24 11.69
CA LYS A 128 4.10 -15.54 11.18
C LYS A 128 4.39 -16.60 12.19
N LYS A 129 3.52 -17.56 12.29
CA LYS A 129 3.72 -18.69 13.18
C LYS A 129 4.60 -19.75 12.57
#